data_01bdc14687d06bb7c43813cd12140f1a
#
_entry.id   01bdc14687d06bb7c43813cd12140f1a
#
_cell.length_a   1.000
_cell.length_b   1.000
_cell.length_c   1.000
_cell.angle_alpha   90.00
_cell.angle_beta   90.00
_cell.angle_gamma   90.00
#
_symmetry.space_group_name_H-M   'P 1'
#
loop_
_entity.id
_entity.type
_entity.pdbx_description
1 polymer ?
#
loop_
_entity_poly.entity_id
_entity_poly.type
_entity_poly.pdbx_seq_one_letter_code
_entity_poly.pdbx_strand_id
1 'polypeptide(L)'
;MYRSLFPRDVFSELERLQREMQDVFEAGPNIRGVGRGGFPAVNIGGTPTTMELYAFAPGLDPASIEVNLERGVLTIAGERKSDLPGQDEKNSVHINERFAGRFRRVVSLPEDDVNPSGVTAEYRDGVLHVSVKRREAPQPRRIAIQ
;
A
#
# COMPACT_ATOMS: atom_id res chain seq x y z
N MET A 1 10.30 -13.41 -49.28
CA MET A 1 9.21 -13.00 -48.34
C MET A 1 9.22 -13.94 -47.14
N TYR A 2 9.91 -13.59 -46.08
CA TYR A 2 9.81 -14.31 -44.82
C TYR A 2 8.63 -13.76 -44.05
N ARG A 3 7.54 -14.50 -44.02
CA ARG A 3 6.42 -14.22 -43.08
C ARG A 3 6.93 -14.49 -41.68
N SER A 4 6.98 -13.46 -40.84
CA SER A 4 7.16 -13.57 -39.43
C SER A 4 6.06 -14.46 -38.86
N LEU A 5 6.46 -15.62 -38.35
CA LEU A 5 5.57 -16.68 -37.84
C LEU A 5 5.07 -16.41 -36.41
N PHE A 6 5.44 -15.27 -35.82
CA PHE A 6 5.01 -14.93 -34.48
C PHE A 6 4.28 -13.57 -34.47
N PRO A 7 3.01 -13.51 -34.04
CA PRO A 7 2.32 -12.26 -33.82
C PRO A 7 3.07 -11.43 -32.76
N ARG A 8 3.16 -10.13 -32.96
CA ARG A 8 3.79 -9.19 -32.01
C ARG A 8 3.19 -9.24 -30.61
N ASP A 9 1.99 -9.78 -30.47
CA ASP A 9 1.25 -9.88 -29.22
C ASP A 9 1.80 -10.95 -28.26
N VAL A 10 2.50 -11.98 -28.77
CA VAL A 10 3.04 -13.06 -27.91
C VAL A 10 4.16 -12.57 -27.02
N PHE A 11 4.96 -11.61 -27.45
CA PHE A 11 6.04 -11.04 -26.64
C PHE A 11 5.50 -10.14 -25.53
N SER A 12 4.44 -9.39 -25.78
CA SER A 12 3.79 -8.55 -24.76
C SER A 12 3.05 -9.38 -23.71
N GLU A 13 2.45 -10.51 -24.11
CA GLU A 13 1.87 -11.46 -23.16
C GLU A 13 2.93 -12.17 -22.33
N LEU A 14 4.07 -12.52 -22.92
CA LEU A 14 5.18 -13.15 -22.21
C LEU A 14 5.79 -12.19 -21.16
N GLU A 15 5.99 -10.92 -21.52
CA GLU A 15 6.45 -9.89 -20.59
C GLU A 15 5.44 -9.62 -19.45
N ARG A 16 4.14 -9.69 -19.74
CA ARG A 16 3.10 -9.57 -18.73
C ARG A 16 3.10 -10.75 -17.77
N LEU A 17 3.17 -11.97 -18.29
CA LEU A 17 3.29 -13.19 -17.49
C LEU A 17 4.56 -13.21 -16.65
N GLN A 18 5.67 -12.71 -17.18
CA GLN A 18 6.93 -12.62 -16.44
C GLN A 18 6.85 -11.62 -15.29
N ARG A 19 6.15 -10.50 -15.46
CA ARG A 19 5.86 -9.54 -14.37
C ARG A 19 4.93 -10.14 -13.32
N GLU A 20 3.84 -10.79 -13.75
CA GLU A 20 2.92 -11.46 -12.83
C GLU A 20 3.61 -12.57 -12.04
N MET A 21 4.53 -13.32 -12.66
CA MET A 21 5.33 -14.31 -11.95
C MET A 21 6.34 -13.69 -10.98
N GLN A 22 6.98 -12.57 -11.33
CA GLN A 22 7.86 -11.85 -10.42
C GLN A 22 7.10 -11.32 -9.20
N ASP A 23 5.92 -10.74 -9.41
CA ASP A 23 5.07 -10.25 -8.32
C ASP A 23 4.61 -11.39 -7.38
N VAL A 24 4.33 -12.59 -7.90
CA VAL A 24 3.98 -13.76 -7.10
C VAL A 24 5.19 -14.31 -6.34
N PHE A 25 6.39 -14.29 -6.91
CA PHE A 25 7.62 -14.73 -6.24
C PHE A 25 8.13 -13.71 -5.22
N GLU A 26 7.90 -12.41 -5.44
CA GLU A 26 8.22 -11.35 -4.47
C GLU A 26 7.19 -11.27 -3.35
N ALA A 27 5.94 -11.67 -3.61
CA ALA A 27 4.84 -11.71 -2.64
C ALA A 27 4.79 -12.99 -1.81
N GLY A 28 5.80 -13.88 -1.89
CA GLY A 28 5.89 -15.07 -1.05
C GLY A 28 5.82 -14.71 0.43
N PRO A 29 5.05 -15.47 1.26
CA PRO A 29 4.95 -15.19 2.68
C PRO A 29 6.33 -15.32 3.32
N ASN A 30 6.94 -14.19 3.59
CA ASN A 30 8.20 -14.13 4.30
C ASN A 30 7.94 -14.45 5.76
N ILE A 31 8.51 -15.54 6.27
CA ILE A 31 8.43 -15.95 7.69
C ILE A 31 8.93 -14.85 8.64
N ARG A 32 9.68 -13.88 8.12
CA ARG A 32 10.27 -12.74 8.84
C ARG A 32 9.52 -11.43 8.70
N GLY A 33 8.29 -11.41 8.16
CA GLY A 33 7.53 -10.20 7.94
C GLY A 33 7.74 -9.60 6.54
N VAL A 34 7.84 -8.32 6.43
CA VAL A 34 7.77 -7.57 5.19
C VAL A 34 8.90 -7.92 4.21
N GLY A 35 8.58 -8.44 3.03
CA GLY A 35 9.52 -8.60 1.92
C GLY A 35 10.11 -7.26 1.46
N ARG A 36 11.22 -7.29 0.74
CA ARG A 36 11.84 -6.09 0.16
C ARG A 36 10.83 -5.32 -0.67
N GLY A 37 10.56 -4.07 -0.31
CA GLY A 37 9.60 -3.19 -0.97
C GLY A 37 8.20 -3.14 -0.35
N GLY A 38 7.93 -3.94 0.68
CA GLY A 38 6.63 -4.03 1.34
C GLY A 38 6.47 -3.24 2.65
N PHE A 39 7.37 -2.30 2.95
CA PHE A 39 7.23 -1.46 4.15
C PHE A 39 6.33 -0.24 3.87
N PRO A 40 5.45 0.10 4.81
CA PRO A 40 5.03 -0.69 5.96
C PRO A 40 4.10 -1.84 5.58
N ALA A 41 4.03 -2.91 6.39
CA ALA A 41 3.00 -3.93 6.26
C ALA A 41 1.63 -3.30 6.52
N VAL A 42 0.62 -3.67 5.76
CA VAL A 42 -0.72 -3.10 5.87
C VAL A 42 -1.78 -4.19 5.99
N ASN A 43 -2.78 -3.94 6.81
CA ASN A 43 -4.03 -4.67 6.82
C ASN A 43 -5.16 -3.74 6.37
N ILE A 44 -6.03 -4.25 5.53
CA ILE A 44 -7.19 -3.50 5.03
C ILE A 44 -8.43 -4.32 5.30
N GLY A 45 -9.42 -3.67 5.87
CA GLY A 45 -10.73 -4.23 6.10
C GLY A 45 -11.82 -3.21 5.82
N GLY A 46 -13.07 -3.62 5.95
CA GLY A 46 -14.20 -2.72 5.76
C GLY A 46 -15.36 -3.06 6.67
N THR A 47 -16.06 -2.01 7.07
CA THR A 47 -17.39 -2.08 7.67
C THR A 47 -18.42 -1.66 6.61
N PRO A 48 -19.72 -1.74 6.87
CA PRO A 48 -20.72 -1.20 5.95
C PRO A 48 -20.59 0.31 5.69
N THR A 49 -19.95 1.05 6.59
CA THR A 49 -19.88 2.52 6.57
C THR A 49 -18.48 3.08 6.37
N THR A 50 -17.44 2.27 6.59
CA THR A 50 -16.04 2.70 6.52
C THR A 50 -15.15 1.64 5.88
N MET A 51 -14.03 2.10 5.34
CA MET A 51 -12.87 1.26 5.03
C MET A 51 -11.75 1.59 6.01
N GLU A 52 -11.16 0.57 6.60
CA GLU A 52 -10.14 0.69 7.63
C GLU A 52 -8.81 0.13 7.15
N LEU A 53 -7.77 0.93 7.26
CA LEU A 53 -6.41 0.53 6.93
C LEU A 53 -5.52 0.70 8.16
N TYR A 54 -4.75 -0.33 8.45
CA TYR A 54 -3.72 -0.33 9.50
C TYR A 54 -2.37 -0.55 8.87
N ALA A 55 -1.46 0.42 9.00
CA ALA A 55 -0.08 0.31 8.56
C ALA A 55 0.85 0.18 9.77
N PHE A 56 1.61 -0.90 9.82
CA PHE A 56 2.50 -1.23 10.93
C PHE A 56 3.88 -0.64 10.68
N ALA A 57 4.11 0.54 11.20
CA ALA A 57 5.29 1.36 10.91
C ALA A 57 5.89 1.95 12.19
N PRO A 58 6.45 1.13 13.08
CA PRO A 58 7.02 1.60 14.33
C PRO A 58 8.25 2.49 14.09
N GLY A 59 8.43 3.48 14.96
CA GLY A 59 9.60 4.36 14.95
C GLY A 59 9.55 5.47 13.91
N LEU A 60 8.35 5.86 13.47
CA LEU A 60 8.17 7.03 12.62
C LEU A 60 7.94 8.30 13.47
N ASP A 61 8.37 9.41 12.93
CA ASP A 61 7.93 10.72 13.38
C ASP A 61 6.56 11.02 12.73
N PRO A 62 5.49 11.24 13.50
CA PRO A 62 4.18 11.56 12.96
C PRO A 62 4.19 12.73 11.97
N ALA A 63 5.07 13.70 12.17
CA ALA A 63 5.21 14.86 11.28
C ALA A 63 5.79 14.49 9.90
N SER A 64 6.44 13.33 9.76
CA SER A 64 6.99 12.83 8.50
C SER A 64 6.02 11.97 7.70
N ILE A 65 4.85 11.68 8.25
CA ILE A 65 3.87 10.80 7.60
C ILE A 65 2.92 11.64 6.75
N GLU A 66 2.81 11.29 5.49
CA GLU A 66 1.86 11.87 4.55
C GLU A 66 0.84 10.82 4.14
N VAL A 67 -0.44 11.20 4.21
CA VAL A 67 -1.57 10.36 3.77
C VAL A 67 -2.41 11.16 2.79
N ASN A 68 -2.52 10.68 1.56
CA ASN A 68 -3.28 11.32 0.50
C ASN A 68 -4.28 10.34 -0.10
N LEU A 69 -5.52 10.80 -0.33
CA LEU A 69 -6.52 10.06 -1.06
C LEU A 69 -6.95 10.86 -2.29
N GLU A 70 -6.69 10.32 -3.46
CA GLU A 70 -7.08 10.93 -4.73
C GLU A 70 -7.66 9.86 -5.66
N ARG A 71 -8.88 10.06 -6.16
CA ARG A 71 -9.56 9.18 -7.12
C ARG A 71 -9.52 7.70 -6.72
N GLY A 72 -9.82 7.40 -5.46
CA GLY A 72 -9.78 6.04 -4.95
C GLY A 72 -8.37 5.48 -4.70
N VAL A 73 -7.32 6.27 -4.91
CA VAL A 73 -5.94 5.86 -4.64
C VAL A 73 -5.49 6.47 -3.32
N LEU A 74 -5.31 5.62 -2.31
CA LEU A 74 -4.73 6.01 -1.04
C LEU A 74 -3.22 5.85 -1.09
N THR A 75 -2.50 6.93 -0.88
CA THR A 75 -1.04 6.93 -0.80
C THR A 75 -0.60 7.25 0.62
N ILE A 76 0.28 6.42 1.15
CA ILE A 76 0.95 6.62 2.44
C ILE A 76 2.44 6.73 2.16
N ALA A 77 3.05 7.83 2.56
CA ALA A 77 4.48 8.08 2.38
C ALA A 77 5.10 8.58 3.69
N GLY A 78 6.39 8.41 3.81
CA GLY A 78 7.14 8.87 4.97
C GLY A 78 8.60 8.44 4.92
N GLU A 79 9.28 8.68 6.03
CA GLU A 79 10.67 8.27 6.21
C GLU A 79 10.86 7.66 7.58
N ARG A 80 11.49 6.47 7.62
CA ARG A 80 11.95 5.86 8.85
C ARG A 80 13.45 6.03 8.97
N LYS A 81 13.88 6.74 9.99
CA LYS A 81 15.30 6.92 10.29
C LYS A 81 15.91 5.61 10.81
N SER A 82 17.19 5.40 10.52
CA SER A 82 17.93 4.27 11.08
C SER A 82 18.14 4.48 12.57
N ASP A 83 17.89 3.43 13.35
CA ASP A 83 18.16 3.41 14.80
C ASP A 83 19.57 2.92 15.12
N LEU A 84 20.35 2.57 14.09
CA LEU A 84 21.67 2.02 14.27
C LEU A 84 22.68 3.14 14.56
N PRO A 85 23.64 2.88 15.47
CA PRO A 85 24.76 3.80 15.63
C PRO A 85 25.55 3.92 14.32
N GLY A 86 26.08 5.09 14.06
CA GLY A 86 26.95 5.31 12.89
C GLY A 86 28.08 4.29 12.87
N GLN A 87 28.42 3.80 11.69
CA GLN A 87 29.59 2.94 11.52
C GLN A 87 30.85 3.78 11.72
N ASP A 88 31.54 3.51 12.78
CA ASP A 88 32.89 4.02 13.04
C ASP A 88 33.82 2.85 13.40
N GLU A 89 35.11 3.14 13.65
CA GLU A 89 36.10 2.09 13.96
C GLU A 89 35.76 1.27 15.21
N LYS A 90 34.82 1.71 16.05
CA LYS A 90 34.42 1.07 17.30
C LYS A 90 33.06 0.37 17.21
N ASN A 91 32.26 0.67 16.20
CA ASN A 91 30.92 0.14 16.05
C ASN A 91 30.80 -0.70 14.77
N SER A 92 30.41 -1.96 14.91
CA SER A 92 30.10 -2.82 13.78
C SER A 92 28.66 -3.32 13.87
N VAL A 93 27.94 -3.27 12.75
CA VAL A 93 26.59 -3.79 12.63
C VAL A 93 26.68 -5.21 12.09
N HIS A 94 26.24 -6.20 12.86
CA HIS A 94 26.27 -7.59 12.45
C HIS A 94 25.00 -8.03 11.72
N ILE A 95 23.83 -7.53 12.14
CA ILE A 95 22.53 -7.85 11.54
C ILE A 95 21.71 -6.56 11.52
N ASN A 96 21.15 -6.25 10.36
CA ASN A 96 20.21 -5.16 10.17
C ASN A 96 19.04 -5.64 9.31
N GLU A 97 17.95 -6.02 9.97
CA GLU A 97 16.75 -6.56 9.33
C GLU A 97 15.59 -5.56 9.31
N ARG A 98 15.75 -4.39 9.93
CA ARG A 98 14.71 -3.36 9.96
C ARG A 98 14.86 -2.42 8.77
N PHE A 99 13.71 -2.12 8.16
CA PHE A 99 13.65 -1.11 7.11
C PHE A 99 14.06 0.27 7.66
N ALA A 100 14.88 0.99 6.91
CA ALA A 100 15.16 2.40 7.10
C ALA A 100 15.18 3.10 5.75
N GLY A 101 14.76 4.35 5.72
CA GLY A 101 14.70 5.16 4.51
C GLY A 101 13.29 5.66 4.21
N ARG A 102 13.14 6.20 3.02
CA ARG A 102 11.85 6.67 2.51
C ARG A 102 11.01 5.48 2.02
N PHE A 103 9.72 5.57 2.27
CA PHE A 103 8.76 4.59 1.78
C PHE A 103 7.54 5.27 1.17
N ARG A 104 6.89 4.54 0.30
CA ARG A 104 5.60 4.90 -0.28
C ARG A 104 4.77 3.63 -0.49
N ARG A 105 3.59 3.61 0.10
CA ARG A 105 2.59 2.56 -0.13
C ARG A 105 1.40 3.14 -0.86
N VAL A 106 0.96 2.45 -1.88
CA VAL A 106 -0.19 2.83 -2.69
C VAL A 106 -1.22 1.72 -2.60
N VAL A 107 -2.44 2.10 -2.26
CA VAL A 107 -3.57 1.19 -2.09
C VAL A 107 -4.73 1.70 -2.92
N SER A 108 -5.23 0.86 -3.82
CA SER A 108 -6.42 1.19 -4.61
C SER A 108 -7.67 0.83 -3.81
N LEU A 109 -8.54 1.81 -3.63
CA LEU A 109 -9.86 1.68 -3.05
C LEU A 109 -10.92 1.85 -4.15
N PRO A 110 -12.12 1.25 -4.02
CA PRO A 110 -13.19 1.49 -4.98
C PRO A 110 -13.59 2.97 -4.98
N GLU A 111 -13.31 3.70 -6.07
CA GLU A 111 -13.54 5.14 -6.15
C GLU A 111 -15.01 5.54 -5.90
N ASP A 112 -15.93 4.74 -6.43
CA ASP A 112 -17.37 4.97 -6.29
C ASP A 112 -17.89 4.74 -4.86
N ASP A 113 -17.13 4.02 -4.06
CA ASP A 113 -17.52 3.59 -2.71
C ASP A 113 -16.90 4.48 -1.61
N VAL A 114 -15.91 5.30 -1.93
CA VAL A 114 -15.20 6.11 -0.94
C VAL A 114 -15.60 7.58 -0.99
N ASN A 115 -15.70 8.21 0.19
CA ASN A 115 -15.92 9.64 0.34
C ASN A 115 -14.57 10.34 0.60
N PRO A 116 -14.04 11.12 -0.37
CA PRO A 116 -12.74 11.78 -0.21
C PRO A 116 -12.69 12.78 0.96
N SER A 117 -13.83 13.34 1.34
CA SER A 117 -13.92 14.29 2.46
C SER A 117 -14.04 13.61 3.82
N GLY A 118 -14.21 12.30 3.86
CA GLY A 118 -14.41 11.52 5.07
C GLY A 118 -13.19 10.68 5.45
N VAL A 119 -11.98 11.21 5.29
CA VAL A 119 -10.74 10.52 5.64
C VAL A 119 -10.22 11.03 6.96
N THR A 120 -9.90 10.12 7.87
CA THR A 120 -9.20 10.41 9.12
C THR A 120 -7.98 9.52 9.23
N ALA A 121 -6.90 10.03 9.80
CA ALA A 121 -5.68 9.28 10.06
C ALA A 121 -5.17 9.56 11.46
N GLU A 122 -4.77 8.52 12.17
CA GLU A 122 -4.19 8.58 13.50
C GLU A 122 -2.95 7.68 13.56
N TYR A 123 -1.86 8.20 14.10
CA TYR A 123 -0.66 7.42 14.34
C TYR A 123 -0.44 7.26 15.83
N ARG A 124 -0.47 6.03 16.31
CA ARG A 124 -0.30 5.69 17.71
C ARG A 124 0.38 4.35 17.89
N ASP A 125 1.30 4.27 18.84
CA ASP A 125 1.99 3.02 19.21
C ASP A 125 2.63 2.27 18.03
N GLY A 126 3.16 3.02 17.04
CA GLY A 126 3.79 2.46 15.85
C GLY A 126 2.80 2.01 14.78
N VAL A 127 1.53 2.28 14.91
CA VAL A 127 0.48 1.92 13.95
C VAL A 127 -0.17 3.19 13.39
N LEU A 128 -0.18 3.30 12.07
CA LEU A 128 -0.98 4.30 11.37
C LEU A 128 -2.34 3.68 11.04
N HIS A 129 -3.38 4.22 11.62
CA HIS A 129 -4.76 3.86 11.31
C HIS A 129 -5.37 4.93 10.40
N VAL A 130 -5.86 4.52 9.25
CA VAL A 130 -6.57 5.37 8.30
C VAL A 130 -7.98 4.84 8.13
N SER A 131 -8.96 5.68 8.43
CA SER A 131 -10.38 5.38 8.24
C SER A 131 -10.94 6.25 7.11
N VAL A 132 -11.56 5.61 6.14
CA VAL A 132 -12.18 6.26 4.99
C VAL A 132 -13.68 5.96 5.01
N LYS A 133 -14.50 6.99 5.13
CA LYS A 133 -15.96 6.82 5.06
C LYS A 133 -16.37 6.34 3.68
N ARG A 134 -17.30 5.39 3.65
CA ARG A 134 -17.97 4.99 2.41
C ARG A 134 -18.99 6.04 2.00
N ARG A 135 -19.22 6.15 0.71
CA ARG A 135 -20.38 6.90 0.20
C ARG A 135 -21.63 6.14 0.60
N GLU A 136 -22.67 6.87 0.98
CA GLU A 136 -23.98 6.27 1.18
C GLU A 136 -24.45 5.68 -0.15
N ALA A 137 -24.77 4.38 -0.14
CA ALA A 137 -25.36 3.74 -1.30
C ALA A 137 -26.70 4.46 -1.60
N PRO A 138 -26.98 4.79 -2.87
CA PRO A 138 -28.25 5.39 -3.22
C PRO A 138 -29.37 4.43 -2.80
N GLN A 139 -30.19 4.86 -1.84
CA GLN A 139 -31.33 4.08 -1.42
C GLN A 139 -32.34 4.00 -2.56
N PRO A 140 -32.92 2.81 -2.84
CA PRO A 140 -33.95 2.68 -3.86
C PRO A 140 -35.12 3.61 -3.52
N ARG A 141 -35.35 4.58 -4.38
CA ARG A 141 -36.51 5.48 -4.21
C ARG A 141 -37.72 4.86 -4.88
N ARG A 142 -38.75 4.61 -4.10
CA ARG A 142 -40.05 4.19 -4.65
C ARG A 142 -40.66 5.33 -5.45
N ILE A 143 -40.80 5.13 -6.75
CA ILE A 143 -41.49 6.09 -7.64
C ILE A 143 -42.96 5.74 -7.62
N ALA A 144 -43.78 6.71 -7.20
CA ALA A 144 -45.24 6.59 -7.33
C ALA A 144 -45.64 6.86 -8.80
N ILE A 145 -46.36 5.91 -9.37
CA ILE A 145 -46.92 6.08 -10.71
C ILE A 145 -48.22 6.92 -10.56
N GLN A 146 -48.28 8.00 -11.31
CA GLN A 146 -49.49 8.82 -11.39
C GLN A 146 -50.40 8.30 -12.51
#